data_0e0460ad59ddc1b08eb9e4eba299ea0a
#
_entry.id   0e0460ad59ddc1b08eb9e4eba299ea0a
#
_cell.length_a   1.000
_cell.length_b   1.000
_cell.length_c   1.000
_cell.angle_alpha   90.00
_cell.angle_beta   90.00
_cell.angle_gamma   90.00
#
_symmetry.space_group_name_H-M   'P 1'
#
loop_
_entity.id
_entity.type
_entity.pdbx_description
1 polymer ?
#
loop_
_entity_poly.entity_id
_entity_poly.type
_entity_poly.pdbx_seq_one_letter_code
_entity_poly.pdbx_strand_id
1 'polypeptide(L)'
;MKKNLFLLLAGLLLFCGAKAQDSAGLKKHYLKVYAQSLNYNDAATAINALHGYLAVDNSIAYKDTLSILYFTTKNYYSALLLSEEVYKAVPGNVDAMARTAECYDELGDPTTATRLFEQVAPVTKSPYHIYKLAVCQYQLKRIAEAERSARMVIADTTSKRIGVPFTSMDGTTQAVAVNAAAANLIGVLRMDEKKYAEAKKYFQDALTMFPEFSGAKGNMEVCDRNLKTTKTPVKPVTTKPKG
;
A
#
# COMPACT_ATOMS: atom_id res chain seq x y z
N MET A 1 1.30 72.34 -5.63
CA MET A 1 1.90 71.06 -6.04
C MET A 1 2.54 70.28 -4.86
N LYS A 2 3.20 70.91 -3.88
CA LYS A 2 3.86 70.18 -2.77
C LYS A 2 2.89 69.51 -1.77
N LYS A 3 1.69 70.03 -1.52
CA LYS A 3 0.67 69.45 -0.61
C LYS A 3 0.07 68.15 -1.15
N ASN A 4 -0.12 68.02 -2.46
CA ASN A 4 -0.72 66.81 -3.06
C ASN A 4 0.30 65.66 -3.15
N LEU A 5 1.61 65.96 -3.24
CA LEU A 5 2.67 64.96 -3.19
C LEU A 5 2.80 64.33 -1.81
N PHE A 6 2.60 65.10 -0.72
CA PHE A 6 2.66 64.58 0.64
C PHE A 6 1.47 63.67 1.00
N LEU A 7 0.28 63.97 0.48
CA LEU A 7 -0.93 63.11 0.61
C LEU A 7 -0.78 61.79 -0.18
N LEU A 8 -0.12 61.82 -1.34
CA LEU A 8 0.16 60.60 -2.12
C LEU A 8 1.20 59.70 -1.43
N LEU A 9 2.27 60.29 -0.84
CA LEU A 9 3.25 59.53 -0.05
C LEU A 9 2.63 58.98 1.24
N ALA A 10 1.80 59.74 1.96
CA ALA A 10 1.10 59.24 3.15
C ALA A 10 0.12 58.14 2.83
N GLY A 11 -0.58 58.19 1.68
CA GLY A 11 -1.44 57.12 1.17
C GLY A 11 -0.66 55.87 0.82
N LEU A 12 0.54 55.97 0.20
CA LEU A 12 1.42 54.84 -0.10
C LEU A 12 1.95 54.17 1.16
N LEU A 13 2.32 54.96 2.19
CA LEU A 13 2.79 54.42 3.49
C LEU A 13 1.67 53.72 4.28
N LEU A 14 0.42 54.13 4.14
CA LEU A 14 -0.74 53.45 4.74
C LEU A 14 -1.06 52.12 4.00
N PHE A 15 -0.77 52.02 2.71
CA PHE A 15 -0.93 50.76 1.94
C PHE A 15 0.23 49.79 2.20
N CYS A 16 1.45 50.25 2.51
CA CYS A 16 2.58 49.38 2.94
C CYS A 16 2.40 48.88 4.37
N GLY A 17 1.45 49.39 5.15
CA GLY A 17 1.01 48.88 6.43
C GLY A 17 -0.03 47.76 6.35
N ALA A 18 -0.32 47.19 5.17
CA ALA A 18 -0.99 45.91 5.06
C ALA A 18 -0.09 44.91 5.81
N LYS A 19 -0.50 44.58 7.03
CA LYS A 19 0.19 43.67 7.93
C LYS A 19 0.66 42.47 7.13
N ALA A 20 1.95 42.20 7.13
CA ALA A 20 2.44 40.89 6.76
C ALA A 20 1.54 39.93 7.50
N GLN A 21 0.69 39.22 6.76
CA GLN A 21 -0.33 38.36 7.32
C GLN A 21 0.36 37.49 8.35
N ASP A 22 -0.07 37.52 9.62
CA ASP A 22 0.59 36.81 10.71
C ASP A 22 0.70 35.32 10.36
N SER A 23 1.86 34.94 9.83
CA SER A 23 2.10 33.56 9.39
C SER A 23 1.93 32.56 10.54
N ALA A 24 2.20 33.00 11.79
CA ALA A 24 1.99 32.17 12.98
C ALA A 24 0.50 31.98 13.27
N GLY A 25 -0.30 33.03 13.12
CA GLY A 25 -1.76 32.95 13.25
C GLY A 25 -2.39 32.05 12.20
N LEU A 26 -1.94 32.15 10.95
CA LEU A 26 -2.40 31.27 9.86
C LEU A 26 -2.04 29.80 10.09
N LYS A 27 -0.81 29.50 10.46
CA LYS A 27 -0.40 28.14 10.80
C LYS A 27 -1.27 27.57 11.91
N LYS A 28 -1.47 28.33 13.00
CA LYS A 28 -2.34 27.94 14.11
C LYS A 28 -3.80 27.69 13.65
N HIS A 29 -4.31 28.55 12.77
CA HIS A 29 -5.65 28.37 12.20
C HIS A 29 -5.77 27.04 11.44
N TYR A 30 -4.87 26.78 10.50
CA TYR A 30 -4.90 25.54 9.71
C TYR A 30 -4.75 24.28 10.58
N LEU A 31 -3.88 24.29 11.59
CA LEU A 31 -3.74 23.16 12.49
C LEU A 31 -4.99 22.95 13.35
N LYS A 32 -5.71 24.02 13.73
CA LYS A 32 -7.00 23.90 14.42
C LYS A 32 -8.06 23.27 13.51
N VAL A 33 -8.15 23.70 12.26
CA VAL A 33 -9.07 23.10 11.26
C VAL A 33 -8.71 21.63 11.03
N TYR A 34 -7.43 21.32 10.86
CA TYR A 34 -6.94 19.93 10.73
C TYR A 34 -7.36 19.05 11.92
N ALA A 35 -7.06 19.49 13.14
CA ALA A 35 -7.42 18.72 14.34
C ALA A 35 -8.94 18.53 14.48
N GLN A 36 -9.73 19.56 14.14
CA GLN A 36 -11.19 19.48 14.19
C GLN A 36 -11.74 18.52 13.14
N SER A 37 -11.19 18.53 11.93
CA SER A 37 -11.65 17.63 10.85
C SER A 37 -11.36 16.15 11.16
N LEU A 38 -10.26 15.85 11.87
CA LEU A 38 -10.00 14.49 12.35
C LEU A 38 -11.08 14.01 13.34
N ASN A 39 -11.56 14.87 14.24
CA ASN A 39 -12.63 14.53 15.18
C ASN A 39 -13.95 14.18 14.47
N TYR A 40 -14.17 14.72 13.28
CA TYR A 40 -15.35 14.45 12.46
C TYR A 40 -15.11 13.38 11.38
N ASN A 41 -13.93 12.73 11.36
CA ASN A 41 -13.52 11.80 10.31
C ASN A 41 -13.63 12.39 8.90
N ASP A 42 -13.36 13.72 8.77
CA ASP A 42 -13.40 14.44 7.51
C ASP A 42 -11.99 14.56 6.92
N ALA A 43 -11.59 13.51 6.18
CA ALA A 43 -10.28 13.46 5.55
C ALA A 43 -10.08 14.56 4.49
N ALA A 44 -11.13 14.96 3.78
CA ALA A 44 -11.03 15.99 2.74
C ALA A 44 -10.68 17.35 3.35
N THR A 45 -11.37 17.76 4.41
CA THR A 45 -11.08 19.00 5.12
C THR A 45 -9.70 18.93 5.81
N ALA A 46 -9.29 17.76 6.36
CA ALA A 46 -7.97 17.56 6.93
C ALA A 46 -6.85 17.79 5.88
N ILE A 47 -7.00 17.22 4.70
CA ILE A 47 -6.07 17.39 3.57
C ILE A 47 -5.98 18.85 3.17
N ASN A 48 -7.11 19.53 2.97
CA ASN A 48 -7.15 20.95 2.59
C ASN A 48 -6.49 21.85 3.66
N ALA A 49 -6.72 21.57 4.94
CA ALA A 49 -6.10 22.31 6.03
C ALA A 49 -4.57 22.15 6.04
N LEU A 50 -4.06 20.93 5.79
CA LEU A 50 -2.62 20.71 5.71
C LEU A 50 -2.00 21.35 4.47
N HIS A 51 -2.68 21.40 3.33
CA HIS A 51 -2.23 22.19 2.17
C HIS A 51 -2.14 23.68 2.51
N GLY A 52 -3.14 24.24 3.20
CA GLY A 52 -3.10 25.62 3.68
C GLY A 52 -1.92 25.87 4.63
N TYR A 53 -1.65 24.93 5.54
CA TYR A 53 -0.49 25.01 6.42
C TYR A 53 0.83 25.00 5.63
N LEU A 54 0.98 24.04 4.69
CA LEU A 54 2.20 23.87 3.91
C LEU A 54 2.46 25.03 2.93
N ALA A 55 1.43 25.77 2.54
CA ALA A 55 1.59 27.02 1.77
C ALA A 55 2.25 28.14 2.60
N VAL A 56 2.17 28.05 3.94
CA VAL A 56 2.78 29.02 4.86
C VAL A 56 4.11 28.52 5.43
N ASP A 57 4.25 27.20 5.59
CA ASP A 57 5.42 26.56 6.22
C ASP A 57 5.70 25.20 5.58
N ASN A 58 6.82 25.09 4.89
CA ASN A 58 7.22 23.89 4.17
C ASN A 58 7.76 22.78 5.11
N SER A 59 6.97 22.40 6.11
CA SER A 59 7.34 21.44 7.14
C SER A 59 7.33 19.99 6.63
N ILE A 60 8.46 19.30 6.73
CA ILE A 60 8.60 17.88 6.38
C ILE A 60 7.67 17.01 7.24
N ALA A 61 7.49 17.33 8.53
CA ALA A 61 6.60 16.58 9.42
C ALA A 61 5.13 16.64 8.95
N TYR A 62 4.67 17.80 8.48
CA TYR A 62 3.30 17.91 7.96
C TYR A 62 3.15 17.38 6.53
N LYS A 63 4.22 17.34 5.72
CA LYS A 63 4.24 16.58 4.47
C LYS A 63 4.08 15.07 4.74
N ASP A 64 4.74 14.54 5.77
CA ASP A 64 4.58 13.15 6.18
C ASP A 64 3.13 12.86 6.60
N THR A 65 2.57 13.70 7.46
CA THR A 65 1.16 13.59 7.87
C THR A 65 0.21 13.64 6.66
N LEU A 66 0.43 14.56 5.73
CA LEU A 66 -0.38 14.69 4.51
C LEU A 66 -0.24 13.45 3.61
N SER A 67 0.96 12.87 3.51
CA SER A 67 1.18 11.65 2.73
C SER A 67 0.41 10.46 3.33
N ILE A 68 0.31 10.37 4.66
CA ILE A 68 -0.48 9.35 5.35
C ILE A 68 -1.98 9.52 5.02
N LEU A 69 -2.50 10.76 5.06
CA LEU A 69 -3.90 11.02 4.72
C LEU A 69 -4.22 10.64 3.26
N TYR A 70 -3.34 10.99 2.32
CA TYR A 70 -3.51 10.58 0.94
C TYR A 70 -3.44 9.06 0.76
N PHE A 71 -2.52 8.40 1.45
CA PHE A 71 -2.41 6.94 1.42
C PHE A 71 -3.69 6.27 1.95
N THR A 72 -4.19 6.70 3.11
CA THR A 72 -5.40 6.14 3.72
C THR A 72 -6.65 6.39 2.89
N THR A 73 -6.70 7.48 2.13
CA THR A 73 -7.78 7.79 1.19
C THR A 73 -7.54 7.17 -0.21
N LYS A 74 -6.54 6.31 -0.36
CA LYS A 74 -6.16 5.62 -1.61
C LYS A 74 -5.74 6.55 -2.75
N ASN A 75 -5.39 7.80 -2.45
CA ASN A 75 -4.78 8.69 -3.42
C ASN A 75 -3.26 8.43 -3.48
N TYR A 76 -2.92 7.26 -4.02
CA TYR A 76 -1.54 6.74 -3.97
C TYR A 76 -0.53 7.61 -4.71
N TYR A 77 -0.95 8.29 -5.78
CA TYR A 77 -0.03 9.18 -6.51
C TYR A 77 0.39 10.39 -5.67
N SER A 78 -0.56 11.06 -5.02
CA SER A 78 -0.24 12.20 -4.14
C SER A 78 0.52 11.75 -2.89
N ALA A 79 0.17 10.57 -2.33
CA ALA A 79 0.89 9.96 -1.23
C ALA A 79 2.34 9.66 -1.62
N LEU A 80 2.58 9.12 -2.82
CA LEU A 80 3.90 8.81 -3.37
C LEU A 80 4.79 10.05 -3.42
N LEU A 81 4.32 11.12 -4.04
CA LEU A 81 5.11 12.35 -4.21
C LEU A 81 5.58 12.90 -2.85
N LEU A 82 4.67 12.95 -1.88
CA LEU A 82 4.99 13.48 -0.56
C LEU A 82 5.88 12.53 0.26
N SER A 83 5.58 11.23 0.26
CA SER A 83 6.39 10.27 1.01
C SER A 83 7.81 10.15 0.44
N GLU A 84 8.00 10.30 -0.88
CA GLU A 84 9.32 10.40 -1.49
C GLU A 84 10.10 11.63 -1.02
N GLU A 85 9.46 12.80 -0.97
CA GLU A 85 10.09 14.01 -0.43
C GLU A 85 10.51 13.79 1.02
N VAL A 86 9.64 13.15 1.83
CA VAL A 86 9.91 12.91 3.25
C VAL A 86 11.10 11.98 3.44
N TYR A 87 11.13 10.80 2.82
CA TYR A 87 12.24 9.87 3.06
C TYR A 87 13.56 10.36 2.44
N LYS A 88 13.53 11.16 1.36
CA LYS A 88 14.71 11.81 0.80
C LYS A 88 15.26 12.90 1.73
N ALA A 89 14.36 13.66 2.38
CA ALA A 89 14.76 14.70 3.35
C ALA A 89 15.21 14.10 4.68
N VAL A 90 14.66 12.95 5.08
CA VAL A 90 14.97 12.25 6.33
C VAL A 90 15.26 10.77 6.03
N PRO A 91 16.50 10.43 5.60
CA PRO A 91 16.84 9.06 5.15
C PRO A 91 16.61 7.95 6.19
N GLY A 92 16.48 8.31 7.47
CA GLY A 92 16.14 7.37 8.55
C GLY A 92 14.64 7.14 8.74
N ASN A 93 13.77 7.83 8.01
CA ASN A 93 12.32 7.65 8.11
C ASN A 93 11.89 6.41 7.28
N VAL A 94 12.02 5.24 7.92
CA VAL A 94 11.69 3.95 7.31
C VAL A 94 10.19 3.84 7.02
N ASP A 95 9.33 4.48 7.81
CA ASP A 95 7.88 4.47 7.59
C ASP A 95 7.50 5.23 6.33
N ALA A 96 8.14 6.37 6.05
CA ALA A 96 7.93 7.08 4.80
C ALA A 96 8.46 6.27 3.60
N MET A 97 9.61 5.58 3.74
CA MET A 97 10.13 4.69 2.71
C MET A 97 9.18 3.50 2.46
N ALA A 98 8.62 2.89 3.51
CA ALA A 98 7.65 1.81 3.41
C ALA A 98 6.39 2.28 2.68
N ARG A 99 5.84 3.43 3.06
CA ARG A 99 4.67 4.03 2.39
C ARG A 99 4.94 4.32 0.92
N THR A 100 6.16 4.79 0.60
CA THR A 100 6.57 4.98 -0.80
C THR A 100 6.59 3.66 -1.57
N ALA A 101 7.12 2.59 -0.97
CA ALA A 101 7.12 1.26 -1.57
C ALA A 101 5.69 0.75 -1.82
N GLU A 102 4.80 0.93 -0.85
CA GLU A 102 3.39 0.55 -0.98
C GLU A 102 2.69 1.36 -2.09
N CYS A 103 2.97 2.66 -2.19
CA CYS A 103 2.42 3.48 -3.27
C CYS A 103 2.87 2.99 -4.66
N TYR A 104 4.15 2.62 -4.83
CA TYR A 104 4.64 2.06 -6.09
C TYR A 104 3.97 0.73 -6.41
N ASP A 105 3.76 -0.16 -5.43
CA ASP A 105 3.03 -1.42 -5.61
C ASP A 105 1.58 -1.17 -6.07
N GLU A 106 0.87 -0.28 -5.37
CA GLU A 106 -0.53 0.06 -5.69
C GLU A 106 -0.68 0.78 -7.05
N LEU A 107 0.36 1.48 -7.51
CA LEU A 107 0.41 2.15 -8.81
C LEU A 107 0.93 1.22 -9.94
N GLY A 108 1.27 -0.03 -9.64
CA GLY A 108 1.67 -1.03 -10.63
C GLY A 108 3.14 -0.98 -11.04
N ASP A 109 4.02 -0.44 -10.18
CA ASP A 109 5.48 -0.56 -10.33
C ASP A 109 6.09 -1.50 -9.26
N PRO A 110 5.95 -2.81 -9.44
CA PRO A 110 6.52 -3.79 -8.51
C PRO A 110 8.05 -3.78 -8.49
N THR A 111 8.70 -3.25 -9.53
CA THR A 111 10.17 -3.17 -9.61
C THR A 111 10.70 -2.20 -8.56
N THR A 112 10.18 -0.98 -8.56
CA THR A 112 10.58 0.05 -7.58
C THR A 112 10.11 -0.34 -6.18
N ALA A 113 8.89 -0.87 -6.04
CA ALA A 113 8.36 -1.36 -4.77
C ALA A 113 9.25 -2.43 -4.15
N THR A 114 9.67 -3.45 -4.94
CA THR A 114 10.57 -4.51 -4.44
C THR A 114 11.89 -3.93 -3.93
N ARG A 115 12.53 -3.05 -4.71
CA ARG A 115 13.81 -2.43 -4.31
C ARG A 115 13.71 -1.66 -3.00
N LEU A 116 12.59 -1.00 -2.74
CA LEU A 116 12.35 -0.28 -1.48
C LEU A 116 12.01 -1.25 -0.34
N PHE A 117 11.14 -2.25 -0.57
CA PHE A 117 10.84 -3.25 0.46
C PHE A 117 12.04 -4.08 0.85
N GLU A 118 13.00 -4.35 -0.05
CA GLU A 118 14.28 -5.01 0.28
C GLU A 118 15.11 -4.19 1.28
N GLN A 119 14.95 -2.86 1.33
CA GLN A 119 15.58 -2.00 2.33
C GLN A 119 14.74 -1.91 3.61
N VAL A 120 13.42 -1.85 3.50
CA VAL A 120 12.47 -1.69 4.61
C VAL A 120 12.38 -2.96 5.46
N ALA A 121 12.23 -4.12 4.83
CA ALA A 121 11.94 -5.39 5.51
C ALA A 121 13.01 -5.80 6.55
N PRO A 122 14.33 -5.69 6.27
CA PRO A 122 15.36 -6.03 7.26
C PRO A 122 15.39 -5.11 8.49
N VAL A 123 15.00 -3.83 8.29
CA VAL A 123 14.99 -2.81 9.36
C VAL A 123 13.77 -2.97 10.25
N THR A 124 12.59 -3.05 9.65
CA THR A 124 11.32 -3.12 10.40
C THR A 124 11.06 -4.50 10.97
N LYS A 125 11.58 -5.55 10.32
CA LYS A 125 11.27 -6.96 10.61
C LYS A 125 9.75 -7.22 10.68
N SER A 126 8.95 -6.35 10.08
CA SER A 126 7.49 -6.45 10.08
C SER A 126 7.03 -7.57 9.17
N PRO A 127 6.26 -8.55 9.66
CA PRO A 127 5.66 -9.59 8.80
C PRO A 127 4.81 -8.99 7.65
N TYR A 128 4.21 -7.84 7.87
CA TYR A 128 3.48 -7.11 6.83
C TYR A 128 4.40 -6.67 5.68
N HIS A 129 5.51 -6.00 5.98
CA HIS A 129 6.44 -5.54 4.95
C HIS A 129 7.15 -6.71 4.24
N ILE A 130 7.45 -7.79 4.98
CA ILE A 130 8.02 -9.01 4.38
C ILE A 130 7.00 -9.68 3.45
N TYR A 131 5.72 -9.68 3.80
CA TYR A 131 4.64 -10.18 2.93
C TYR A 131 4.48 -9.33 1.67
N LYS A 132 4.47 -7.99 1.80
CA LYS A 132 4.43 -7.07 0.64
C LYS A 132 5.63 -7.31 -0.29
N LEU A 133 6.83 -7.50 0.29
CA LEU A 133 8.01 -7.91 -0.48
C LEU A 133 7.78 -9.21 -1.24
N ALA A 134 7.24 -10.24 -0.57
CA ALA A 134 6.96 -11.53 -1.21
C ALA A 134 5.99 -11.41 -2.39
N VAL A 135 4.95 -10.57 -2.25
CA VAL A 135 3.98 -10.30 -3.33
C VAL A 135 4.65 -9.62 -4.51
N CYS A 136 5.44 -8.56 -4.27
CA CYS A 136 6.16 -7.85 -5.34
C CYS A 136 7.20 -8.77 -6.03
N GLN A 137 7.92 -9.61 -5.28
CA GLN A 137 8.83 -10.61 -5.84
C GLN A 137 8.09 -11.62 -6.72
N TYR A 138 6.90 -12.05 -6.32
CA TYR A 138 6.05 -12.92 -7.15
C TYR A 138 5.63 -12.23 -8.46
N GLN A 139 5.18 -10.99 -8.39
CA GLN A 139 4.82 -10.20 -9.58
C GLN A 139 5.99 -10.11 -10.59
N LEU A 140 7.22 -9.98 -10.08
CA LEU A 140 8.45 -9.97 -10.87
C LEU A 140 8.96 -11.36 -11.29
N LYS A 141 8.20 -12.44 -11.01
CA LYS A 141 8.60 -13.83 -11.26
C LYS A 141 9.88 -14.28 -10.54
N ARG A 142 10.24 -13.61 -9.45
CA ARG A 142 11.34 -13.98 -8.55
C ARG A 142 10.85 -15.06 -7.57
N ILE A 143 10.44 -16.22 -8.12
CA ILE A 143 9.66 -17.25 -7.41
C ILE A 143 10.34 -17.77 -6.13
N ALA A 144 11.65 -18.11 -6.22
CA ALA A 144 12.39 -18.62 -5.07
C ALA A 144 12.51 -17.60 -3.91
N GLU A 145 12.59 -16.31 -4.26
CA GLU A 145 12.66 -15.23 -3.27
C GLU A 145 11.30 -14.95 -2.66
N ALA A 146 10.25 -14.93 -3.48
CA ALA A 146 8.87 -14.79 -3.00
C ALA A 146 8.50 -15.90 -2.00
N GLU A 147 8.87 -17.15 -2.32
CA GLU A 147 8.65 -18.28 -1.41
C GLU A 147 9.42 -18.13 -0.10
N ARG A 148 10.70 -17.73 -0.17
CA ARG A 148 11.53 -17.51 1.02
C ARG A 148 10.91 -16.43 1.92
N SER A 149 10.53 -15.29 1.36
CA SER A 149 9.89 -14.20 2.08
C SER A 149 8.55 -14.63 2.69
N ALA A 150 7.72 -15.37 1.94
CA ALA A 150 6.45 -15.88 2.46
C ALA A 150 6.66 -16.88 3.62
N ARG A 151 7.66 -17.75 3.54
CA ARG A 151 8.00 -18.67 4.64
C ARG A 151 8.48 -17.94 5.89
N MET A 152 9.21 -16.83 5.76
CA MET A 152 9.58 -15.99 6.90
C MET A 152 8.34 -15.43 7.61
N VAL A 153 7.34 -14.99 6.85
CA VAL A 153 6.06 -14.49 7.40
C VAL A 153 5.32 -15.61 8.16
N ILE A 154 5.26 -16.81 7.60
CA ILE A 154 4.58 -17.95 8.25
C ILE A 154 5.27 -18.35 9.56
N ALA A 155 6.60 -18.30 9.59
CA ALA A 155 7.39 -18.64 10.76
C ALA A 155 7.30 -17.60 11.90
N ASP A 156 6.91 -16.37 11.60
CA ASP A 156 6.78 -15.31 12.59
C ASP A 156 5.47 -15.45 13.39
N THR A 157 5.60 -15.66 14.70
CA THR A 157 4.44 -15.87 15.58
C THR A 157 3.52 -14.67 15.72
N THR A 158 4.00 -13.45 15.41
CA THR A 158 3.22 -12.21 15.46
C THR A 158 2.34 -12.03 14.22
N SER A 159 2.68 -12.68 13.11
CA SER A 159 2.02 -12.58 11.81
C SER A 159 0.52 -12.89 11.85
N LYS A 160 0.10 -13.81 12.74
CA LYS A 160 -1.32 -14.16 12.92
C LYS A 160 -2.21 -13.02 13.44
N ARG A 161 -1.61 -11.96 14.01
CA ARG A 161 -2.33 -10.80 14.57
C ARG A 161 -2.38 -9.62 13.59
N ILE A 162 -1.70 -9.72 12.47
CA ILE A 162 -1.59 -8.66 11.47
C ILE A 162 -2.55 -8.99 10.34
N GLY A 163 -3.50 -8.09 10.06
CA GLY A 163 -4.44 -8.22 8.96
C GLY A 163 -3.89 -7.56 7.70
N VAL A 164 -4.11 -8.20 6.55
CA VAL A 164 -3.87 -7.62 5.23
C VAL A 164 -5.16 -7.64 4.42
N PRO A 165 -5.48 -6.59 3.66
CA PRO A 165 -6.62 -6.63 2.76
C PRO A 165 -6.36 -7.67 1.66
N PHE A 166 -7.33 -8.51 1.41
CA PHE A 166 -7.30 -9.49 0.34
C PHE A 166 -8.59 -9.38 -0.47
N THR A 167 -8.47 -9.12 -1.76
CA THR A 167 -9.60 -9.08 -2.67
C THR A 167 -9.66 -10.38 -3.46
N SER A 168 -10.76 -11.11 -3.32
CA SER A 168 -11.04 -12.34 -4.03
C SER A 168 -11.45 -12.08 -5.47
N MET A 169 -11.47 -13.12 -6.32
CA MET A 169 -11.83 -13.02 -7.74
C MET A 169 -13.26 -12.49 -7.97
N ASP A 170 -14.15 -12.66 -7.01
CA ASP A 170 -15.53 -12.13 -7.01
C ASP A 170 -15.63 -10.66 -6.59
N GLY A 171 -14.48 -10.01 -6.32
CA GLY A 171 -14.41 -8.62 -5.88
C GLY A 171 -14.61 -8.40 -4.37
N THR A 172 -14.89 -9.45 -3.60
CA THR A 172 -15.06 -9.35 -2.14
C THR A 172 -13.70 -9.07 -1.48
N THR A 173 -13.64 -8.02 -0.66
CA THR A 173 -12.43 -7.69 0.12
C THR A 173 -12.65 -8.06 1.58
N GLN A 174 -11.70 -8.78 2.16
CA GLN A 174 -11.67 -9.16 3.57
C GLN A 174 -10.29 -8.89 4.19
N ALA A 175 -10.23 -8.66 5.49
CA ALA A 175 -8.98 -8.61 6.23
C ALA A 175 -8.56 -10.03 6.59
N VAL A 176 -7.43 -10.49 6.06
CA VAL A 176 -6.90 -11.85 6.26
C VAL A 176 -5.64 -11.78 7.10
N ALA A 177 -5.45 -12.72 8.01
CA ALA A 177 -4.18 -12.81 8.76
C ALA A 177 -3.00 -13.01 7.80
N VAL A 178 -1.94 -12.22 8.00
CA VAL A 178 -0.83 -12.16 7.02
C VAL A 178 -0.11 -13.50 6.84
N ASN A 179 -0.05 -14.36 7.87
CA ASN A 179 0.47 -15.72 7.74
C ASN A 179 -0.39 -16.60 6.83
N ALA A 180 -1.72 -16.47 6.91
CA ALA A 180 -2.63 -17.19 6.02
C ALA A 180 -2.50 -16.68 4.58
N ALA A 181 -2.36 -15.36 4.40
CA ALA A 181 -2.12 -14.77 3.09
C ALA A 181 -0.77 -15.24 2.49
N ALA A 182 0.28 -15.37 3.32
CA ALA A 182 1.58 -15.89 2.90
C ALA A 182 1.51 -17.38 2.53
N ALA A 183 0.77 -18.20 3.28
CA ALA A 183 0.54 -19.61 2.92
C ALA A 183 -0.23 -19.73 1.59
N ASN A 184 -1.27 -18.91 1.41
CA ASN A 184 -1.98 -18.84 0.14
C ASN A 184 -1.07 -18.43 -1.02
N LEU A 185 -0.15 -17.46 -0.83
CA LEU A 185 0.82 -17.07 -1.85
C LEU A 185 1.70 -18.26 -2.26
N ILE A 186 2.22 -19.06 -1.32
CA ILE A 186 3.01 -20.26 -1.66
C ILE A 186 2.13 -21.26 -2.45
N GLY A 187 0.87 -21.41 -2.07
CA GLY A 187 -0.08 -22.23 -2.84
C GLY A 187 -0.22 -21.76 -4.29
N VAL A 188 -0.31 -20.44 -4.50
CA VAL A 188 -0.34 -19.84 -5.85
C VAL A 188 0.94 -20.12 -6.62
N LEU A 189 2.12 -20.00 -5.99
CA LEU A 189 3.39 -20.35 -6.61
C LEU A 189 3.41 -21.82 -7.10
N ARG A 190 2.91 -22.76 -6.30
CA ARG A 190 2.80 -24.18 -6.68
C ARG A 190 1.76 -24.39 -7.80
N MET A 191 0.68 -23.61 -7.78
CA MET A 191 -0.34 -23.68 -8.83
C MET A 191 0.20 -23.21 -10.18
N ASP A 192 1.01 -22.15 -10.20
CA ASP A 192 1.70 -21.66 -11.42
C ASP A 192 2.67 -22.72 -11.97
N GLU A 193 3.31 -23.49 -11.09
CA GLU A 193 4.13 -24.65 -11.48
C GLU A 193 3.30 -25.88 -11.88
N LYS A 194 1.96 -25.79 -11.91
CA LYS A 194 1.01 -26.89 -12.15
C LYS A 194 1.09 -28.03 -11.14
N LYS A 195 1.69 -27.78 -9.98
CA LYS A 195 1.79 -28.72 -8.85
C LYS A 195 0.53 -28.64 -7.98
N TYR A 196 -0.62 -28.92 -8.56
CA TYR A 196 -1.94 -28.71 -7.94
C TYR A 196 -2.12 -29.46 -6.62
N ALA A 197 -1.56 -30.66 -6.49
CA ALA A 197 -1.65 -31.44 -5.23
C ALA A 197 -0.85 -30.79 -4.08
N GLU A 198 0.31 -30.19 -4.38
CA GLU A 198 1.10 -29.43 -3.41
C GLU A 198 0.42 -28.08 -3.09
N ALA A 199 -0.04 -27.37 -4.11
CA ALA A 199 -0.77 -26.13 -3.97
C ALA A 199 -1.94 -26.26 -2.98
N LYS A 200 -2.71 -27.34 -3.14
CA LYS A 200 -3.87 -27.63 -2.27
C LYS A 200 -3.49 -27.75 -0.79
N LYS A 201 -2.30 -28.30 -0.46
CA LYS A 201 -1.84 -28.37 0.93
C LYS A 201 -1.63 -26.99 1.52
N TYR A 202 -0.99 -26.08 0.77
CA TYR A 202 -0.75 -24.71 1.24
C TYR A 202 -2.06 -23.91 1.38
N PHE A 203 -3.04 -24.13 0.50
CA PHE A 203 -4.36 -23.52 0.68
C PHE A 203 -5.10 -24.09 1.90
N GLN A 204 -4.93 -25.38 2.18
CA GLN A 204 -5.46 -25.99 3.40
C GLN A 204 -4.81 -25.43 4.66
N ASP A 205 -3.48 -25.21 4.63
CA ASP A 205 -2.74 -24.54 5.72
C ASP A 205 -3.26 -23.12 5.93
N ALA A 206 -3.48 -22.36 4.84
CA ALA A 206 -4.05 -21.03 4.91
C ALA A 206 -5.46 -21.03 5.55
N LEU A 207 -6.29 -22.01 5.22
CA LEU A 207 -7.62 -22.18 5.81
C LEU A 207 -7.57 -22.64 7.28
N THR A 208 -6.55 -23.40 7.67
CA THR A 208 -6.32 -23.74 9.07
C THR A 208 -5.94 -22.50 9.89
N MET A 209 -5.17 -21.56 9.30
CA MET A 209 -4.79 -20.30 9.94
C MET A 209 -5.94 -19.27 9.93
N PHE A 210 -6.75 -19.26 8.88
CA PHE A 210 -7.87 -18.35 8.70
C PHE A 210 -9.05 -19.04 7.97
N PRO A 211 -10.00 -19.66 8.69
CA PRO A 211 -11.04 -20.53 8.11
C PRO A 211 -11.96 -19.84 7.09
N GLU A 212 -12.17 -18.54 7.23
CA GLU A 212 -13.04 -17.76 6.34
C GLU A 212 -12.31 -17.16 5.13
N PHE A 213 -11.09 -17.63 4.81
CA PHE A 213 -10.32 -17.13 3.69
C PHE A 213 -10.92 -17.54 2.34
N SER A 214 -11.79 -16.69 1.77
CA SER A 214 -12.48 -16.94 0.49
C SER A 214 -11.51 -17.21 -0.66
N GLY A 215 -10.39 -16.45 -0.73
CA GLY A 215 -9.37 -16.65 -1.76
C GLY A 215 -8.73 -18.04 -1.74
N ALA A 216 -8.40 -18.56 -0.54
CA ALA A 216 -7.85 -19.91 -0.42
C ALA A 216 -8.90 -21.00 -0.75
N LYS A 217 -10.18 -20.79 -0.37
CA LYS A 217 -11.28 -21.68 -0.76
C LYS A 217 -11.40 -21.76 -2.29
N GLY A 218 -11.43 -20.60 -2.98
CA GLY A 218 -11.51 -20.55 -4.44
C GLY A 218 -10.32 -21.19 -5.13
N ASN A 219 -9.11 -20.96 -4.63
CA ASN A 219 -7.89 -21.56 -5.18
C ASN A 219 -7.87 -23.09 -5.00
N MET A 220 -8.39 -23.62 -3.89
CA MET A 220 -8.57 -25.08 -3.70
C MET A 220 -9.49 -25.68 -4.75
N GLU A 221 -10.61 -25.02 -5.05
CA GLU A 221 -11.54 -25.50 -6.08
C GLU A 221 -10.90 -25.54 -7.47
N VAL A 222 -10.04 -24.52 -7.79
CA VAL A 222 -9.26 -24.53 -9.03
C VAL A 222 -8.33 -25.73 -9.07
N CYS A 223 -7.63 -26.04 -7.97
CA CYS A 223 -6.77 -27.22 -7.88
C CYS A 223 -7.56 -28.52 -8.08
N ASP A 224 -8.74 -28.64 -7.44
CA ASP A 224 -9.58 -29.84 -7.55
C ASP A 224 -10.08 -30.09 -8.98
N ARG A 225 -10.46 -29.01 -9.69
CA ARG A 225 -10.85 -29.11 -11.11
C ARG A 225 -9.70 -29.64 -11.96
N ASN A 226 -8.49 -29.08 -11.78
CA ASN A 226 -7.32 -29.49 -12.56
C ASN A 226 -6.87 -30.93 -12.26
N LEU A 227 -6.95 -31.36 -10.99
CA LEU A 227 -6.62 -32.74 -10.60
C LEU A 227 -7.63 -33.78 -11.14
N LYS A 228 -8.89 -33.40 -11.34
CA LYS A 228 -9.90 -34.28 -11.97
C LYS A 228 -9.65 -34.43 -13.49
N THR A 229 -9.34 -33.33 -14.18
CA THR A 229 -9.09 -33.37 -15.63
C THR A 229 -7.85 -34.19 -16.00
N THR A 230 -6.83 -34.17 -15.16
CA THR A 230 -5.60 -34.98 -15.37
C THR A 230 -5.82 -36.48 -15.13
N LYS A 231 -6.89 -36.88 -14.42
CA LYS A 231 -7.23 -38.30 -14.16
C LYS A 231 -8.14 -38.91 -15.21
N THR A 232 -8.72 -38.14 -16.13
CA THR A 232 -9.58 -38.67 -17.19
C THR A 232 -8.71 -39.09 -18.38
N PRO A 233 -8.53 -40.39 -18.69
CA PRO A 233 -7.73 -40.80 -19.85
C PRO A 233 -8.44 -40.31 -21.10
N VAL A 234 -7.70 -39.66 -22.00
CA VAL A 234 -8.17 -39.32 -23.34
C VAL A 234 -8.49 -40.64 -24.03
N LYS A 235 -9.76 -40.93 -24.27
CA LYS A 235 -10.14 -42.10 -25.10
C LYS A 235 -9.46 -41.94 -26.47
N PRO A 236 -8.69 -42.94 -26.94
CA PRO A 236 -8.10 -42.89 -28.27
C PRO A 236 -9.22 -42.76 -29.29
N VAL A 237 -9.11 -41.76 -30.17
CA VAL A 237 -10.00 -41.64 -31.34
C VAL A 237 -9.71 -42.82 -32.25
N THR A 238 -10.57 -43.83 -32.20
CA THR A 238 -10.55 -44.93 -33.17
C THR A 238 -11.03 -44.40 -34.53
N THR A 239 -10.10 -44.01 -35.38
CA THR A 239 -10.41 -43.79 -36.79
C THR A 239 -10.67 -45.16 -37.42
N LYS A 240 -11.97 -45.47 -37.69
CA LYS A 240 -12.32 -46.60 -38.54
C LYS A 240 -11.73 -46.36 -39.96
N PRO A 241 -10.98 -47.28 -40.52
CA PRO A 241 -10.63 -47.18 -41.93
C PRO A 241 -11.89 -47.28 -42.77
N LYS A 242 -12.07 -46.33 -43.67
CA LYS A 242 -13.07 -46.43 -44.74
C LYS A 242 -12.57 -47.48 -45.74
N GLY A 243 -13.27 -48.64 -45.78
CA GLY A 243 -13.18 -49.57 -46.87
C GLY A 243 -14.00 -49.12 -48.09
#